data_1386c32a3e11a255c1c8f8127f2a4c08
#
_entry.id   1386c32a3e11a255c1c8f8127f2a4c08
#
_cell.length_a   1.000
_cell.length_b   1.000
_cell.length_c   1.000
_cell.angle_alpha   90.00
_cell.angle_beta   90.00
_cell.angle_gamma   90.00
#
_symmetry.space_group_name_H-M   'P 1'
#
loop_
_entity.id
_entity.type
_entity.pdbx_description
1 polymer ?
#
loop_
_entity_poly.entity_id
_entity_poly.type
_entity_poly.pdbx_seq_one_letter_code
_entity_poly.pdbx_strand_id
1 'polypeptide(L)'
;IKSSLSEVDILERMIEQGINSPQTSSVGRLFDAASALLGICTHPRYEGEAAILLEASLYPYLFREAQSAPSLDAAELTAKTNETQANELAAGQKNESYAEKNSCAESFAKQRNFDSQELEQHAEAYRIELVKNVATKQSSAEDTSVLLLDAAGLFKALLDDIQAGLPTGFIAQCFHDAFVRVLVEMAELVRAVYGISIVALGGGVFMNRYLTEQSLIQLQERGFTVAMNKDLPPNDASISYGQAVLGWQAQNKE
;
A
#
# COMPACT_ATOMS: atom_id res chain seq x y z
N ILE A 1 -9.46 0.57 -22.57
CA ILE A 1 -10.41 -0.57 -22.70
C ILE A 1 -11.24 -0.29 -23.94
N LYS A 2 -11.06 -1.08 -25.01
CA LYS A 2 -11.87 -0.97 -26.24
C LYS A 2 -13.00 -2.02 -26.18
N SER A 3 -13.89 -1.86 -25.22
CA SER A 3 -15.13 -2.63 -25.20
C SER A 3 -16.19 -1.92 -26.04
N SER A 4 -17.02 -2.67 -26.76
CA SER A 4 -18.19 -2.09 -27.42
C SER A 4 -19.18 -1.60 -26.38
N LEU A 5 -19.99 -0.56 -26.66
CA LEU A 5 -21.02 -0.09 -25.74
C LEU A 5 -21.94 -1.22 -25.26
N SER A 6 -22.22 -2.19 -26.13
CA SER A 6 -23.04 -3.38 -25.79
C SER A 6 -22.39 -4.31 -24.78
N GLU A 7 -21.04 -4.41 -24.75
CA GLU A 7 -20.30 -5.19 -23.74
C GLU A 7 -20.30 -4.51 -22.37
N VAL A 8 -20.22 -3.18 -22.35
CA VAL A 8 -20.33 -2.40 -21.09
C VAL A 8 -21.73 -2.56 -20.50
N ASP A 9 -22.80 -2.43 -21.30
CA ASP A 9 -24.19 -2.63 -20.85
C ASP A 9 -24.42 -4.05 -20.28
N ILE A 10 -23.77 -5.07 -20.86
CA ILE A 10 -23.85 -6.45 -20.34
C ILE A 10 -23.16 -6.56 -18.99
N LEU A 11 -21.95 -5.99 -18.87
CA LEU A 11 -21.20 -6.01 -17.61
C LEU A 11 -21.94 -5.28 -16.49
N GLU A 12 -22.54 -4.12 -16.76
CA GLU A 12 -23.35 -3.38 -15.81
C GLU A 12 -24.53 -4.23 -15.30
N ARG A 13 -25.28 -4.86 -16.20
CA ARG A 13 -26.38 -5.75 -15.82
C ARG A 13 -25.91 -6.97 -15.02
N MET A 14 -24.75 -7.53 -15.36
CA MET A 14 -24.16 -8.63 -14.58
C MET A 14 -23.83 -8.21 -13.16
N ILE A 15 -23.28 -7.02 -12.98
CA ILE A 15 -22.97 -6.46 -11.66
C ILE A 15 -24.26 -6.21 -10.88
N GLU A 16 -25.24 -5.55 -11.48
CA GLU A 16 -26.54 -5.26 -10.85
C GLU A 16 -27.29 -6.52 -10.40
N GLN A 17 -27.19 -7.59 -11.19
CA GLN A 17 -27.85 -8.87 -10.91
C GLN A 17 -26.99 -9.85 -10.10
N GLY A 18 -25.76 -9.49 -9.77
CA GLY A 18 -24.83 -10.35 -9.04
C GLY A 18 -24.37 -11.57 -9.84
N ILE A 19 -24.49 -11.54 -11.18
CA ILE A 19 -24.10 -12.66 -12.05
C ILE A 19 -22.59 -12.62 -12.29
N ASN A 20 -21.87 -13.67 -11.84
CA ASN A 20 -20.40 -13.76 -11.91
C ASN A 20 -19.65 -12.54 -11.33
N SER A 21 -20.29 -11.85 -10.39
CA SER A 21 -19.76 -10.63 -9.76
C SER A 21 -19.72 -10.80 -8.24
N PRO A 22 -18.91 -11.75 -7.70
CA PRO A 22 -18.80 -11.97 -6.28
C PRO A 22 -18.19 -10.76 -5.60
N GLN A 23 -18.71 -10.41 -4.43
CA GLN A 23 -18.13 -9.38 -3.58
C GLN A 23 -16.76 -9.83 -3.06
N THR A 24 -15.78 -8.95 -3.04
CA THR A 24 -14.45 -9.25 -2.53
C THR A 24 -13.95 -8.15 -1.60
N SER A 25 -13.19 -8.53 -0.57
CA SER A 25 -12.46 -7.63 0.32
C SER A 25 -10.95 -7.61 0.03
N SER A 26 -10.54 -8.20 -1.10
CA SER A 26 -9.13 -8.32 -1.48
C SER A 26 -8.55 -6.98 -1.92
N VAL A 27 -7.57 -6.46 -1.18
CA VAL A 27 -6.79 -5.28 -1.56
C VAL A 27 -6.06 -5.51 -2.89
N GLY A 28 -5.56 -6.73 -3.15
CA GLY A 28 -4.93 -7.09 -4.42
C GLY A 28 -5.81 -6.82 -5.65
N ARG A 29 -7.13 -6.99 -5.53
CA ARG A 29 -8.06 -6.67 -6.63
C ARG A 29 -8.15 -5.17 -6.91
N LEU A 30 -7.94 -4.33 -5.90
CA LEU A 30 -7.87 -2.88 -6.10
C LEU A 30 -6.59 -2.48 -6.85
N PHE A 31 -5.47 -3.15 -6.57
CA PHE A 31 -4.23 -2.97 -7.32
C PHE A 31 -4.38 -3.39 -8.78
N ASP A 32 -5.04 -4.51 -9.05
CA ASP A 32 -5.32 -4.96 -10.41
C ASP A 32 -6.20 -3.95 -11.17
N ALA A 33 -7.23 -3.41 -10.51
CA ALA A 33 -8.11 -2.41 -11.10
C ALA A 33 -7.36 -1.11 -11.42
N ALA A 34 -6.52 -0.62 -10.50
CA ALA A 34 -5.69 0.56 -10.73
C ALA A 34 -4.71 0.35 -11.89
N SER A 35 -4.05 -0.80 -11.95
CA SER A 35 -3.15 -1.18 -13.05
C SER A 35 -3.86 -1.19 -14.41
N ALA A 36 -5.08 -1.71 -14.45
CA ALA A 36 -5.90 -1.74 -15.66
C ALA A 36 -6.33 -0.33 -16.10
N LEU A 37 -6.78 0.52 -15.17
CA LEU A 37 -7.18 1.90 -15.45
C LEU A 37 -6.02 2.74 -15.97
N LEU A 38 -4.82 2.54 -15.43
CA LEU A 38 -3.60 3.19 -15.90
C LEU A 38 -3.07 2.63 -17.23
N GLY A 39 -3.71 1.60 -17.78
CA GLY A 39 -3.29 0.95 -19.03
C GLY A 39 -2.00 0.14 -18.90
N ILE A 40 -1.57 -0.18 -17.67
CA ILE A 40 -0.33 -0.93 -17.42
C ILE A 40 -0.55 -2.43 -17.71
N CYS A 41 -1.61 -3.02 -17.16
CA CYS A 41 -1.94 -4.43 -17.38
C CYS A 41 -3.45 -4.64 -17.38
N THR A 42 -4.02 -4.92 -18.56
CA THR A 42 -5.46 -5.20 -18.73
C THR A 42 -5.77 -6.70 -18.86
N HIS A 43 -4.76 -7.52 -19.16
CA HIS A 43 -4.87 -8.95 -19.37
C HIS A 43 -3.72 -9.67 -18.66
N PRO A 44 -3.82 -9.88 -17.34
CA PRO A 44 -2.76 -10.56 -16.59
C PRO A 44 -2.62 -12.02 -17.03
N ARG A 45 -1.39 -12.50 -17.17
CA ARG A 45 -1.05 -13.88 -17.56
C ARG A 45 -0.99 -14.82 -16.35
N TYR A 46 -0.78 -14.24 -15.15
CA TYR A 46 -0.73 -14.96 -13.89
C TYR A 46 -1.24 -14.06 -12.74
N GLU A 47 -1.59 -14.67 -11.63
CA GLU A 47 -2.11 -13.96 -10.45
C GLU A 47 -1.07 -12.98 -9.88
N GLY A 48 -1.49 -11.73 -9.67
CA GLY A 48 -0.63 -10.65 -9.14
C GLY A 48 0.21 -9.92 -10.18
N GLU A 49 0.24 -10.33 -11.47
CA GLU A 49 1.01 -9.64 -12.52
C GLU A 49 0.66 -8.16 -12.59
N ALA A 50 -0.61 -7.81 -12.55
CA ALA A 50 -1.06 -6.44 -12.65
C ALA A 50 -0.56 -5.58 -11.48
N ALA A 51 -0.59 -6.11 -10.26
CA ALA A 51 -0.08 -5.44 -9.06
C ALA A 51 1.45 -5.28 -9.11
N ILE A 52 2.18 -6.30 -9.57
CA ILE A 52 3.64 -6.25 -9.75
C ILE A 52 4.03 -5.19 -10.78
N LEU A 53 3.34 -5.12 -11.90
CA LEU A 53 3.62 -4.12 -12.94
C LEU A 53 3.24 -2.70 -12.50
N LEU A 54 2.18 -2.55 -11.69
CA LEU A 54 1.84 -1.28 -11.07
C LEU A 54 2.96 -0.80 -10.14
N GLU A 55 3.47 -1.67 -9.27
CA GLU A 55 4.62 -1.36 -8.43
C GLU A 55 5.86 -1.04 -9.28
N ALA A 56 6.16 -1.84 -10.30
CA ALA A 56 7.32 -1.62 -11.17
C ALA A 56 7.29 -0.25 -11.87
N SER A 57 6.10 0.33 -12.10
CA SER A 57 5.96 1.66 -12.70
C SER A 57 6.44 2.80 -11.80
N LEU A 58 6.58 2.58 -10.48
CA LEU A 58 7.12 3.53 -9.53
C LEU A 58 8.61 3.79 -9.76
N TYR A 59 9.39 2.73 -10.02
CA TYR A 59 10.86 2.82 -9.97
C TYR A 59 11.47 3.75 -11.02
N PRO A 60 11.07 3.75 -12.31
CA PRO A 60 11.58 4.72 -13.28
C PRO A 60 11.28 6.17 -12.88
N TYR A 61 10.16 6.39 -12.23
CA TYR A 61 9.74 7.67 -11.73
C TYR A 61 10.62 8.10 -10.53
N LEU A 62 10.74 7.26 -9.51
CA LEU A 62 11.58 7.50 -8.33
C LEU A 62 13.06 7.70 -8.67
N PHE A 63 13.61 6.94 -9.64
CA PHE A 63 15.00 7.09 -10.07
C PHE A 63 15.27 8.39 -10.84
N ARG A 64 14.32 8.88 -11.63
CA ARG A 64 14.46 10.18 -12.31
C ARG A 64 14.53 11.32 -11.31
N GLU A 65 13.74 11.24 -10.26
CA GLU A 65 13.71 12.25 -9.20
C GLU A 65 14.97 12.24 -8.35
N ALA A 66 15.47 11.07 -7.99
CA ALA A 66 16.74 10.95 -7.28
C ALA A 66 17.92 11.55 -8.07
N GLN A 67 17.89 11.51 -9.41
CA GLN A 67 18.90 12.11 -10.27
C GLN A 67 18.73 13.62 -10.47
N SER A 68 17.53 14.17 -10.31
CA SER A 68 17.24 15.59 -10.43
C SER A 68 17.46 16.35 -9.12
N ALA A 69 17.62 15.65 -8.00
CA ALA A 69 18.01 16.25 -6.74
C ALA A 69 19.45 16.80 -6.83
N PRO A 70 19.74 18.02 -6.32
CA PRO A 70 21.09 18.55 -6.33
C PRO A 70 22.03 17.54 -5.65
N SER A 71 23.09 17.16 -6.36
CA SER A 71 24.07 16.18 -5.92
C SER A 71 24.68 16.62 -4.58
N LEU A 72 24.33 15.93 -3.51
CA LEU A 72 25.19 15.88 -2.33
C LEU A 72 26.47 15.21 -2.78
N ASP A 73 27.61 15.89 -2.58
CA ASP A 73 28.91 15.42 -3.05
C ASP A 73 29.14 13.94 -2.66
N ALA A 74 29.48 13.12 -3.67
CA ALA A 74 29.75 11.69 -3.48
C ALA A 74 30.84 11.40 -2.42
N ALA A 75 31.65 12.42 -2.07
CA ALA A 75 32.64 12.36 -1.00
C ALA A 75 32.01 12.37 0.41
N GLU A 76 30.86 13.02 0.60
CA GLU A 76 30.16 13.00 1.90
C GLU A 76 29.39 11.70 2.14
N LEU A 77 28.92 11.03 1.06
CA LEU A 77 28.22 9.75 1.17
C LEU A 77 29.17 8.60 1.54
N THR A 78 30.38 8.59 0.98
CA THR A 78 31.40 7.56 1.28
C THR A 78 32.01 7.70 2.67
N ALA A 79 32.10 8.91 3.19
CA ALA A 79 32.59 9.13 4.57
C ALA A 79 31.56 8.66 5.62
N LYS A 80 30.26 8.89 5.37
CA LYS A 80 29.19 8.45 6.30
C LYS A 80 28.93 6.94 6.27
N THR A 81 29.09 6.25 5.13
CA THR A 81 28.88 4.79 5.05
C THR A 81 29.97 3.99 5.75
N ASN A 82 31.20 4.46 5.78
CA ASN A 82 32.31 3.72 6.42
C ASN A 82 32.32 3.87 7.95
N GLU A 83 31.79 4.96 8.50
CA GLU A 83 31.63 5.13 9.95
C GLU A 83 30.38 4.45 10.51
N THR A 84 29.31 4.37 9.72
CA THR A 84 28.01 3.82 10.16
C THR A 84 28.02 2.30 10.28
N GLN A 85 28.70 1.58 9.37
CA GLN A 85 28.80 0.10 9.43
C GLN A 85 29.61 -0.42 10.61
N ALA A 86 30.51 0.36 11.18
CA ALA A 86 31.31 -0.04 12.35
C ALA A 86 30.58 0.19 13.69
N ASN A 87 29.62 1.11 13.74
CA ASN A 87 28.91 1.51 14.96
C ASN A 87 27.50 0.92 15.11
N GLU A 88 26.86 0.46 14.04
CA GLU A 88 25.50 -0.13 14.09
C GLU A 88 25.42 -1.52 14.71
N LEU A 89 26.56 -2.20 14.90
CA LEU A 89 26.63 -3.46 15.65
C LEU A 89 26.70 -3.27 17.18
N ALA A 90 26.85 -2.04 17.67
CA ALA A 90 27.10 -1.77 19.09
C ALA A 90 26.06 -0.90 19.82
N ALA A 91 25.15 -0.23 19.13
CA ALA A 91 24.16 0.64 19.80
C ALA A 91 22.88 0.77 18.99
N GLY A 92 21.75 0.41 19.58
CA GLY A 92 20.41 0.68 19.05
C GLY A 92 20.15 2.19 19.03
N GLN A 93 20.55 2.88 17.97
CA GLN A 93 20.31 4.30 17.79
C GLN A 93 19.41 4.60 16.59
N LYS A 94 18.49 5.52 16.85
CA LYS A 94 17.47 6.10 16.00
C LYS A 94 18.04 6.59 14.66
N ASN A 95 17.54 6.05 13.56
CA ASN A 95 17.79 6.61 12.22
C ASN A 95 16.84 7.79 11.98
N GLU A 96 17.36 9.00 12.10
CA GLU A 96 16.62 10.27 11.92
C GLU A 96 16.60 10.81 10.47
N SER A 97 16.92 10.06 9.43
CA SER A 97 17.20 10.73 8.16
C SER A 97 16.44 10.28 6.90
N TYR A 98 15.55 9.30 6.96
CA TYR A 98 14.83 8.84 5.76
C TYR A 98 13.39 9.37 5.61
N ALA A 99 12.76 9.80 6.69
CA ALA A 99 11.36 10.23 6.69
C ALA A 99 11.11 11.62 6.11
N GLU A 100 12.06 12.54 6.24
CA GLU A 100 11.87 13.94 5.80
C GLU A 100 12.19 14.19 4.31
N LYS A 101 12.73 13.23 3.58
CA LYS A 101 13.28 13.49 2.22
C LYS A 101 12.56 12.85 1.05
N ASN A 102 11.53 12.05 1.27
CA ASN A 102 10.89 11.31 0.17
C ASN A 102 9.37 11.34 0.18
N SER A 103 8.74 12.49 0.37
CA SER A 103 7.39 12.62 -0.15
C SER A 103 7.52 12.93 -1.65
N CYS A 104 7.06 12.02 -2.47
CA CYS A 104 7.01 12.16 -3.92
C CYS A 104 6.18 13.37 -4.34
N ALA A 105 5.20 13.71 -3.53
CA ALA A 105 4.44 14.92 -3.63
C ALA A 105 5.35 16.16 -3.69
N GLU A 106 6.38 16.26 -2.84
CA GLU A 106 7.31 17.41 -2.81
C GLU A 106 8.20 17.50 -4.05
N SER A 107 8.60 16.35 -4.61
CA SER A 107 9.47 16.31 -5.78
C SER A 107 8.72 16.73 -7.06
N PHE A 108 7.49 16.24 -7.24
CA PHE A 108 6.61 16.62 -8.33
C PHE A 108 6.17 18.10 -8.23
N ALA A 109 5.98 18.61 -7.01
CA ALA A 109 5.69 20.02 -6.77
C ALA A 109 6.79 20.94 -7.27
N LYS A 110 8.05 20.56 -7.00
CA LYS A 110 9.22 21.32 -7.50
C LYS A 110 9.27 21.37 -9.03
N GLN A 111 8.81 20.33 -9.73
CA GLN A 111 8.78 20.29 -11.19
C GLN A 111 7.64 21.12 -11.82
N ARG A 112 6.49 21.24 -11.15
CA ARG A 112 5.33 21.99 -11.63
C ARG A 112 5.02 23.26 -10.82
N ASN A 113 5.89 23.69 -9.90
CA ASN A 113 5.66 24.80 -8.97
C ASN A 113 4.39 24.63 -8.10
N PHE A 114 4.01 23.39 -7.77
CA PHE A 114 3.00 23.15 -6.75
C PHE A 114 3.53 23.66 -5.41
N ASP A 115 2.71 24.42 -4.70
CA ASP A 115 3.04 24.78 -3.32
C ASP A 115 2.74 23.61 -2.35
N SER A 116 3.25 23.71 -1.13
CA SER A 116 3.05 22.64 -0.13
C SER A 116 1.58 22.39 0.19
N GLN A 117 0.72 23.39 0.04
CA GLN A 117 -0.70 23.33 0.32
C GLN A 117 -1.46 22.61 -0.80
N GLU A 118 -1.07 22.81 -2.05
CA GLU A 118 -1.62 22.08 -3.21
C GLU A 118 -1.26 20.58 -3.13
N LEU A 119 -0.08 20.26 -2.61
CA LEU A 119 0.36 18.87 -2.41
C LEU A 119 -0.42 18.14 -1.33
N GLU A 120 -0.66 18.80 -0.19
CA GLU A 120 -1.49 18.24 0.87
C GLU A 120 -2.91 18.00 0.37
N GLN A 121 -3.50 18.95 -0.37
CA GLN A 121 -4.83 18.80 -0.96
C GLN A 121 -4.87 17.66 -1.98
N HIS A 122 -3.81 17.50 -2.79
CA HIS A 122 -3.71 16.41 -3.75
C HIS A 122 -3.59 15.05 -3.05
N ALA A 123 -2.76 14.97 -2.01
CA ALA A 123 -2.63 13.76 -1.19
C ALA A 123 -3.94 13.40 -0.47
N GLU A 124 -4.71 14.39 -0.01
CA GLU A 124 -6.02 14.17 0.59
C GLU A 124 -7.06 13.64 -0.40
N ALA A 125 -6.97 14.01 -1.68
CA ALA A 125 -7.85 13.48 -2.71
C ALA A 125 -7.73 11.95 -2.87
N TYR A 126 -6.52 11.40 -2.68
CA TYR A 126 -6.25 9.96 -2.67
C TYR A 126 -6.59 9.35 -1.30
N ARG A 127 -7.82 9.50 -0.85
CA ARG A 127 -8.25 9.02 0.45
C ARG A 127 -9.03 7.70 0.34
N ILE A 128 -8.69 6.78 1.26
CA ILE A 128 -9.49 5.60 1.56
C ILE A 128 -10.20 5.88 2.89
N GLU A 129 -11.53 5.87 2.88
CA GLU A 129 -12.31 6.18 4.07
C GLU A 129 -12.57 4.94 4.93
N LEU A 130 -12.48 5.10 6.26
CA LEU A 130 -12.88 4.09 7.22
C LEU A 130 -14.36 4.27 7.54
N VAL A 131 -15.22 3.44 6.95
CA VAL A 131 -16.68 3.52 7.11
C VAL A 131 -17.14 2.45 8.09
N LYS A 132 -17.95 2.84 9.09
CA LYS A 132 -18.62 1.88 9.97
C LYS A 132 -19.77 1.22 9.23
N ASN A 133 -19.67 -0.08 8.98
CA ASN A 133 -20.81 -0.85 8.51
C ASN A 133 -21.69 -1.22 9.71
N VAL A 134 -22.89 -0.68 9.76
CA VAL A 134 -23.94 -1.15 10.69
C VAL A 134 -24.47 -2.45 10.06
N ALA A 135 -24.03 -3.58 10.55
CA ALA A 135 -24.43 -4.89 10.08
C ALA A 135 -25.97 -4.96 9.94
N THR A 136 -26.44 -5.29 8.77
CA THR A 136 -27.83 -5.64 8.52
C THR A 136 -28.28 -6.75 9.48
N LYS A 137 -29.43 -6.55 10.11
CA LYS A 137 -30.07 -7.33 11.16
C LYS A 137 -30.28 -8.81 10.82
N GLN A 138 -29.23 -9.63 10.76
CA GLN A 138 -29.37 -11.08 10.57
C GLN A 138 -28.45 -11.96 11.42
N SER A 139 -27.70 -11.42 12.40
CA SER A 139 -27.04 -12.30 13.37
C SER A 139 -27.39 -11.86 14.78
N SER A 140 -27.94 -12.79 15.52
CA SER A 140 -28.27 -12.71 16.95
C SER A 140 -27.01 -12.85 17.83
N ALA A 141 -25.99 -12.02 17.63
CA ALA A 141 -24.82 -11.97 18.50
C ALA A 141 -24.21 -10.57 18.35
N GLU A 142 -24.09 -9.91 19.50
CA GLU A 142 -23.35 -8.70 19.83
C GLU A 142 -22.96 -7.75 18.66
N ASP A 143 -23.35 -6.49 18.81
CA ASP A 143 -23.14 -5.36 17.90
C ASP A 143 -21.66 -5.19 17.49
N THR A 144 -21.17 -6.06 16.63
CA THR A 144 -19.83 -5.97 16.04
C THR A 144 -19.89 -5.02 14.86
N SER A 145 -19.67 -3.73 15.12
CA SER A 145 -19.46 -2.76 14.05
C SER A 145 -18.16 -3.09 13.32
N VAL A 146 -18.26 -3.54 12.07
CA VAL A 146 -17.11 -3.80 11.19
C VAL A 146 -16.72 -2.48 10.52
N LEU A 147 -15.43 -2.15 10.54
CA LEU A 147 -14.88 -1.06 9.73
C LEU A 147 -14.61 -1.58 8.31
N LEU A 148 -15.10 -0.85 7.34
CA LEU A 148 -14.84 -1.11 5.92
C LEU A 148 -13.93 -0.02 5.37
N LEU A 149 -13.05 -0.41 4.45
CA LEU A 149 -12.26 0.50 3.64
C LEU A 149 -13.06 0.89 2.39
N ASP A 150 -13.47 2.15 2.29
CA ASP A 150 -14.09 2.68 1.08
C ASP A 150 -13.04 3.35 0.21
N ALA A 151 -12.74 2.73 -0.93
CA ALA A 151 -11.77 3.22 -1.90
C ALA A 151 -12.38 4.07 -3.02
N ALA A 152 -13.66 4.46 -2.95
CA ALA A 152 -14.30 5.21 -4.02
C ALA A 152 -13.62 6.56 -4.26
N GLY A 153 -13.25 7.28 -3.20
CA GLY A 153 -12.50 8.54 -3.29
C GLY A 153 -11.13 8.36 -3.96
N LEU A 154 -10.40 7.30 -3.58
CA LEU A 154 -9.12 6.94 -4.18
C LEU A 154 -9.22 6.74 -5.70
N PHE A 155 -10.18 5.94 -6.16
CA PHE A 155 -10.36 5.70 -7.59
C PHE A 155 -10.84 6.93 -8.36
N LYS A 156 -11.64 7.78 -7.72
CA LYS A 156 -12.03 9.06 -8.32
C LYS A 156 -10.82 9.94 -8.57
N ALA A 157 -9.96 10.13 -7.57
CA ALA A 157 -8.74 10.93 -7.71
C ALA A 157 -7.81 10.35 -8.79
N LEU A 158 -7.65 9.02 -8.83
CA LEU A 158 -6.87 8.34 -9.86
C LEU A 158 -7.39 8.64 -11.27
N LEU A 159 -8.71 8.62 -11.47
CA LEU A 159 -9.32 8.91 -12.76
C LEU A 159 -9.17 10.40 -13.14
N ASP A 160 -9.34 11.30 -12.18
CA ASP A 160 -9.15 12.74 -12.39
C ASP A 160 -7.69 13.02 -12.83
N ASP A 161 -6.71 12.38 -12.23
CA ASP A 161 -5.29 12.51 -12.58
C ASP A 161 -4.94 11.91 -13.95
N ILE A 162 -5.55 10.78 -14.31
CA ILE A 162 -5.42 10.21 -15.66
C ILE A 162 -5.94 11.22 -16.69
N GLN A 163 -7.09 11.84 -16.44
CA GLN A 163 -7.68 12.83 -17.33
C GLN A 163 -6.82 14.11 -17.42
N ALA A 164 -6.18 14.50 -16.32
CA ALA A 164 -5.24 15.61 -16.26
C ALA A 164 -3.90 15.30 -16.96
N GLY A 165 -3.67 14.04 -17.37
CA GLY A 165 -2.45 13.61 -18.06
C GLY A 165 -1.22 13.58 -17.15
N LEU A 166 -1.40 13.30 -15.85
CA LEU A 166 -0.29 13.16 -14.93
C LEU A 166 0.53 11.91 -15.21
N PRO A 167 1.84 11.87 -14.86
CA PRO A 167 2.69 10.72 -15.10
C PRO A 167 2.17 9.47 -14.40
N THR A 168 2.14 8.34 -15.09
CA THR A 168 1.67 7.05 -14.56
C THR A 168 2.38 6.65 -13.26
N GLY A 169 3.71 6.86 -13.17
CA GLY A 169 4.48 6.55 -11.97
C GLY A 169 4.08 7.41 -10.76
N PHE A 170 3.74 8.67 -10.99
CA PHE A 170 3.22 9.55 -9.95
C PHE A 170 1.86 9.08 -9.43
N ILE A 171 0.92 8.80 -10.33
CA ILE A 171 -0.42 8.30 -9.97
C ILE A 171 -0.29 6.96 -9.22
N ALA A 172 0.57 6.05 -9.69
CA ALA A 172 0.83 4.78 -9.04
C ALA A 172 1.37 4.97 -7.62
N GLN A 173 2.24 5.96 -7.40
CA GLN A 173 2.76 6.26 -6.08
C GLN A 173 1.69 6.82 -5.15
N CYS A 174 0.91 7.82 -5.57
CA CYS A 174 -0.21 8.36 -4.79
C CYS A 174 -1.19 7.25 -4.37
N PHE A 175 -1.42 6.28 -5.27
CA PHE A 175 -2.22 5.10 -4.99
C PHE A 175 -1.61 4.23 -3.88
N HIS A 176 -0.32 3.90 -3.94
CA HIS A 176 0.35 3.12 -2.89
C HIS A 176 0.36 3.87 -1.56
N ASP A 177 0.67 5.16 -1.57
CA ASP A 177 0.74 5.99 -0.36
C ASP A 177 -0.62 6.07 0.34
N ALA A 178 -1.73 6.03 -0.39
CA ALA A 178 -3.06 5.98 0.19
C ALA A 178 -3.28 4.70 1.03
N PHE A 179 -2.76 3.55 0.57
CA PHE A 179 -2.84 2.31 1.35
C PHE A 179 -1.93 2.32 2.57
N VAL A 180 -0.73 2.91 2.46
CA VAL A 180 0.15 3.10 3.63
C VAL A 180 -0.53 3.96 4.68
N ARG A 181 -1.12 5.09 4.28
CA ARG A 181 -1.83 6.00 5.21
C ARG A 181 -2.97 5.31 5.93
N VAL A 182 -3.89 4.66 5.20
CA VAL A 182 -5.04 4.02 5.84
C VAL A 182 -4.63 2.86 6.74
N LEU A 183 -3.57 2.12 6.41
CA LEU A 183 -3.01 1.08 7.28
C LEU A 183 -2.52 1.67 8.61
N VAL A 184 -1.82 2.79 8.55
CA VAL A 184 -1.34 3.49 9.74
C VAL A 184 -2.50 4.06 10.55
N GLU A 185 -3.48 4.69 9.92
CA GLU A 185 -4.70 5.20 10.59
C GLU A 185 -5.47 4.07 11.30
N MET A 186 -5.60 2.91 10.67
CA MET A 186 -6.19 1.73 11.30
C MET A 186 -5.41 1.26 12.53
N ALA A 187 -4.09 1.21 12.44
CA ALA A 187 -3.23 0.82 13.56
C ALA A 187 -3.36 1.81 14.73
N GLU A 188 -3.39 3.11 14.46
CA GLU A 188 -3.59 4.15 15.47
C GLU A 188 -4.98 4.05 16.13
N LEU A 189 -6.02 3.80 15.34
CA LEU A 189 -7.37 3.59 15.87
C LEU A 189 -7.43 2.37 16.80
N VAL A 190 -6.83 1.24 16.40
CA VAL A 190 -6.77 0.03 17.24
C VAL A 190 -5.99 0.30 18.52
N ARG A 191 -4.86 1.02 18.44
CA ARG A 191 -4.10 1.41 19.62
C ARG A 191 -4.90 2.31 20.55
N ALA A 192 -5.62 3.27 20.03
CA ALA A 192 -6.45 4.17 20.84
C ALA A 192 -7.58 3.44 21.58
N VAL A 193 -8.16 2.40 20.96
CA VAL A 193 -9.27 1.64 21.55
C VAL A 193 -8.79 0.53 22.47
N TYR A 194 -7.74 -0.20 22.10
CA TYR A 194 -7.33 -1.45 22.76
C TYR A 194 -5.96 -1.37 23.45
N GLY A 195 -5.21 -0.28 23.28
CA GLY A 195 -3.86 -0.14 23.84
C GLY A 195 -2.79 -1.02 23.15
N ILE A 196 -3.09 -1.60 21.97
CA ILE A 196 -2.18 -2.50 21.26
C ILE A 196 -1.22 -1.69 20.41
N SER A 197 0.09 -1.91 20.61
CA SER A 197 1.17 -1.25 19.84
C SER A 197 2.01 -2.24 19.01
N ILE A 198 1.51 -3.45 18.78
CA ILE A 198 2.15 -4.46 17.95
C ILE A 198 1.30 -4.65 16.70
N VAL A 199 1.91 -4.50 15.52
CA VAL A 199 1.28 -4.68 14.21
C VAL A 199 1.98 -5.83 13.49
N ALA A 200 1.24 -6.82 13.03
CA ALA A 200 1.76 -7.89 12.19
C ALA A 200 1.34 -7.67 10.74
N LEU A 201 2.32 -7.60 9.82
CA LEU A 201 2.09 -7.47 8.39
C LEU A 201 2.17 -8.85 7.72
N GLY A 202 1.08 -9.27 7.07
CA GLY A 202 0.97 -10.56 6.39
C GLY A 202 -0.04 -10.50 5.25
N GLY A 203 0.03 -11.48 4.35
CA GLY A 203 -0.80 -11.55 3.14
C GLY A 203 -0.05 -11.14 1.87
N GLY A 204 -0.59 -11.55 0.72
CA GLY A 204 0.05 -11.39 -0.59
C GLY A 204 0.35 -9.93 -0.98
N VAL A 205 -0.41 -8.97 -0.47
CA VAL A 205 -0.19 -7.55 -0.76
C VAL A 205 1.17 -7.05 -0.25
N PHE A 206 1.69 -7.65 0.83
CA PHE A 206 3.02 -7.32 1.38
C PHE A 206 4.20 -7.98 0.64
N MET A 207 3.93 -8.64 -0.50
CA MET A 207 4.95 -8.91 -1.52
C MET A 207 5.34 -7.64 -2.28
N ASN A 208 4.49 -6.61 -2.27
CA ASN A 208 4.79 -5.29 -2.79
C ASN A 208 5.82 -4.62 -1.87
N ARG A 209 7.01 -4.39 -2.41
CA ARG A 209 8.16 -3.88 -1.67
C ARG A 209 7.93 -2.45 -1.20
N TYR A 210 7.43 -1.58 -2.10
CA TYR A 210 7.17 -0.19 -1.76
C TYR A 210 6.18 -0.07 -0.61
N LEU A 211 5.03 -0.76 -0.73
CA LEU A 211 4.00 -0.77 0.30
C LEU A 211 4.56 -1.26 1.66
N THR A 212 5.35 -2.32 1.63
CA THR A 212 5.93 -2.93 2.83
C THR A 212 6.95 -2.02 3.50
N GLU A 213 7.89 -1.48 2.74
CA GLU A 213 8.93 -0.58 3.27
C GLU A 213 8.32 0.70 3.85
N GLN A 214 7.39 1.34 3.12
CA GLN A 214 6.74 2.56 3.59
C GLN A 214 5.84 2.31 4.82
N SER A 215 5.12 1.20 4.85
CA SER A 215 4.32 0.82 6.03
C SER A 215 5.20 0.57 7.26
N LEU A 216 6.33 -0.12 7.09
CA LEU A 216 7.31 -0.36 8.15
C LEU A 216 7.83 0.95 8.74
N ILE A 217 8.31 1.84 7.87
CA ILE A 217 8.86 3.14 8.27
C ILE A 217 7.80 3.93 9.05
N GLN A 218 6.63 4.14 8.47
CA GLN A 218 5.61 4.99 9.07
C GLN A 218 5.03 4.42 10.37
N LEU A 219 4.88 3.11 10.49
CA LEU A 219 4.44 2.48 11.74
C LEU A 219 5.50 2.60 12.84
N GLN A 220 6.78 2.36 12.51
CA GLN A 220 7.88 2.48 13.48
C GLN A 220 8.07 3.91 13.98
N GLU A 221 7.97 4.91 13.11
CA GLU A 221 8.01 6.33 13.48
C GLU A 221 6.91 6.73 14.46
N ARG A 222 5.75 6.07 14.36
CA ARG A 222 4.63 6.26 15.30
C ARG A 222 4.74 5.38 16.55
N GLY A 223 5.87 4.69 16.73
CA GLY A 223 6.17 3.90 17.93
C GLY A 223 5.47 2.54 17.97
N PHE A 224 5.07 1.98 16.83
CA PHE A 224 4.60 0.60 16.75
C PHE A 224 5.77 -0.38 16.65
N THR A 225 5.62 -1.54 17.29
CA THR A 225 6.46 -2.71 17.02
C THR A 225 5.86 -3.46 15.84
N VAL A 226 6.62 -3.60 14.74
CA VAL A 226 6.13 -4.26 13.54
C VAL A 226 6.74 -5.65 13.42
N ALA A 227 5.88 -6.66 13.33
CA ALA A 227 6.23 -8.04 13.08
C ALA A 227 5.93 -8.41 11.61
N MET A 228 6.87 -9.07 10.94
CA MET A 228 6.67 -9.61 9.60
C MET A 228 7.55 -10.85 9.40
N ASN A 229 7.16 -11.68 8.44
CA ASN A 229 7.96 -12.83 8.06
C ASN A 229 9.30 -12.38 7.46
N LYS A 230 10.41 -13.00 7.93
CA LYS A 230 11.76 -12.75 7.40
C LYS A 230 12.21 -13.86 6.46
N ASP A 231 11.98 -15.11 6.84
CA ASP A 231 12.51 -16.28 6.15
C ASP A 231 11.48 -16.92 5.19
N LEU A 232 10.23 -16.55 5.34
CA LEU A 232 9.12 -17.06 4.52
C LEU A 232 8.39 -15.89 3.87
N PRO A 233 7.87 -16.08 2.64
CA PRO A 233 7.08 -15.04 1.99
C PRO A 233 5.79 -14.77 2.78
N PRO A 234 5.28 -13.51 2.80
CA PRO A 234 4.07 -13.17 3.55
C PRO A 234 2.76 -13.66 2.92
N ASN A 235 2.82 -14.33 1.76
CA ASN A 235 1.67 -14.82 1.01
C ASN A 235 1.30 -16.28 1.36
N ASP A 236 0.33 -16.84 0.62
CA ASP A 236 -0.22 -18.18 0.83
C ASP A 236 0.80 -19.31 0.71
N ALA A 237 1.96 -19.08 0.06
CA ALA A 237 3.04 -20.08 -0.02
C ALA A 237 3.55 -20.53 1.36
N SER A 238 3.35 -19.72 2.40
CA SER A 238 3.77 -20.04 3.77
C SER A 238 2.73 -20.83 4.58
N ILE A 239 1.52 -21.03 4.07
CA ILE A 239 0.44 -21.71 4.80
C ILE A 239 0.83 -23.17 5.12
N SER A 240 1.41 -23.90 4.16
CA SER A 240 1.83 -25.29 4.35
C SER A 240 2.87 -25.44 5.44
N TYR A 241 3.81 -24.50 5.53
CA TYR A 241 4.79 -24.46 6.61
C TYR A 241 4.11 -24.21 7.97
N GLY A 242 3.24 -23.24 8.07
CA GLY A 242 2.46 -22.96 9.27
C GLY A 242 1.64 -24.15 9.75
N GLN A 243 0.98 -24.85 8.83
CA GLN A 243 0.24 -26.09 9.12
C GLN A 243 1.15 -27.20 9.65
N ALA A 244 2.34 -27.39 9.08
CA ALA A 244 3.30 -28.37 9.55
C ALA A 244 3.80 -28.06 10.97
N VAL A 245 4.09 -26.79 11.27
CA VAL A 245 4.49 -26.35 12.62
C VAL A 245 3.38 -26.58 13.64
N LEU A 246 2.13 -26.21 13.32
CA LEU A 246 0.99 -26.43 14.19
C LEU A 246 0.72 -27.92 14.43
N GLY A 247 0.82 -28.75 13.39
CA GLY A 247 0.68 -30.20 13.49
C GLY A 247 1.76 -30.81 14.40
N TRP A 248 3.02 -30.38 14.25
CA TRP A 248 4.10 -30.82 15.11
C TRP A 248 3.91 -30.42 16.58
N GLN A 249 3.50 -29.16 16.82
CA GLN A 249 3.20 -28.68 18.18
C GLN A 249 2.04 -29.43 18.83
N ALA A 250 1.00 -29.77 18.06
CA ALA A 250 -0.15 -30.52 18.57
C ALA A 250 0.24 -31.96 19.01
N GLN A 251 1.19 -32.58 18.31
CA GLN A 251 1.69 -33.91 18.65
C GLN A 251 2.67 -33.93 19.82
N ASN A 252 3.36 -32.82 20.10
CA ASN A 252 4.38 -32.71 21.13
C ASN A 252 3.94 -31.85 22.34
N LYS A 253 2.63 -31.62 22.53
CA LYS A 253 2.07 -31.08 23.77
C LYS A 253 1.95 -32.22 24.79
N GLU A 254 3.02 -32.41 25.61
CA GLU A 254 2.94 -33.05 26.92
C GLU A 254 2.60 -32.03 27.99
#